data_0e8a662e497f9854e92382e080359746
#
_entry.id   0e8a662e497f9854e92382e080359746
#
_cell.length_a   1.000
_cell.length_b   1.000
_cell.length_c   1.000
_cell.angle_alpha   90.00
_cell.angle_beta   90.00
_cell.angle_gamma   90.00
#
_symmetry.space_group_name_H-M   'P 1'
#
loop_
_entity.id
_entity.type
_entity.pdbx_description
1 polymer ?
#
loop_
_entity_poly.entity_id
_entity_poly.type
_entity_poly.pdbx_seq_one_letter_code
_entity_poly.pdbx_strand_id
1 'polypeptide(L)'
;MCIRDRISTHLVGQAVCDTIDERHKAILPDYVWGDGDPAGVNERAAEDLKNTARVAKKFGVKVVNGFTGSAIWPLLYSFPPVPQSMIDDGFKQFADRWNPILDVFDECGVKFALEVHPTEIAFDIYSAQMAREALGHREAFGFNFDPSHLIWQDVDPVEFIRTFPDRIYHVHVKDAAKQLNGKSGILCSHINFGDPRRGWDFRSPGRGHVNFEEITRALNAIGYNGPLSIEWEDCGMDREFGAREACEFTRKMNFSPSDVQFDAAFDESV
;
A
#
# COMPACT_ATOMS: atom_id res chain seq x y z
N MET A 1 -14.21 -13.67 -18.36
CA MET A 1 -14.29 -14.27 -17.01
C MET A 1 -13.95 -13.16 -16.03
N CYS A 2 -14.84 -12.85 -15.10
CA CYS A 2 -14.56 -11.83 -14.09
C CYS A 2 -13.77 -12.52 -12.96
N ILE A 3 -12.48 -12.26 -12.86
CA ILE A 3 -11.63 -12.83 -11.80
C ILE A 3 -11.63 -11.85 -10.65
N ARG A 4 -12.00 -12.31 -9.45
CA ARG A 4 -11.91 -11.53 -8.21
C ARG A 4 -10.68 -12.02 -7.47
N ASP A 5 -9.57 -11.28 -7.61
CA ASP A 5 -8.28 -11.71 -7.08
C ASP A 5 -7.99 -11.16 -5.70
N ARG A 6 -8.63 -10.05 -5.33
CA ARG A 6 -8.36 -9.31 -4.09
C ARG A 6 -9.63 -8.76 -3.46
N ILE A 7 -9.56 -8.52 -2.16
CA ILE A 7 -10.56 -7.75 -1.39
C ILE A 7 -9.82 -6.56 -0.78
N SER A 8 -10.43 -5.38 -0.84
CA SER A 8 -9.88 -4.15 -0.27
C SER A 8 -10.56 -3.82 1.04
N THR A 9 -9.76 -3.41 2.05
CA THR A 9 -10.22 -3.00 3.39
C THR A 9 -9.61 -1.69 3.85
N HIS A 10 -9.17 -0.83 2.93
CA HIS A 10 -8.45 0.40 3.26
C HIS A 10 -9.18 1.24 4.30
N LEU A 11 -10.46 1.56 4.05
CA LEU A 11 -11.21 2.48 4.90
C LEU A 11 -11.39 1.95 6.33
N VAL A 12 -11.75 0.68 6.49
CA VAL A 12 -11.95 0.07 7.80
C VAL A 12 -10.61 -0.25 8.46
N GLY A 13 -9.64 -0.73 7.68
CA GLY A 13 -8.29 -1.04 8.16
C GLY A 13 -7.60 0.16 8.81
N GLN A 14 -7.78 1.36 8.24
CA GLN A 14 -7.29 2.62 8.81
C GLN A 14 -7.70 2.77 10.28
N ALA A 15 -8.93 2.42 10.62
CA ALA A 15 -9.47 2.59 11.95
C ALA A 15 -8.94 1.58 12.98
N VAL A 16 -8.15 0.59 12.61
CA VAL A 16 -7.60 -0.39 13.56
C VAL A 16 -6.59 0.27 14.50
N CYS A 17 -5.67 1.07 13.98
CA CYS A 17 -4.61 1.69 14.80
C CYS A 17 -4.65 3.22 14.85
N ASP A 18 -5.47 3.88 14.05
CA ASP A 18 -5.57 5.34 14.11
C ASP A 18 -6.11 5.84 15.45
N THR A 19 -5.71 7.06 15.77
CA THR A 19 -6.42 7.87 16.79
C THR A 19 -7.72 8.35 16.17
N ILE A 20 -8.83 7.75 16.58
CA ILE A 20 -10.16 7.99 16.02
C ILE A 20 -10.64 9.41 16.31
N ASP A 21 -11.11 10.09 15.27
CA ASP A 21 -11.76 11.40 15.33
C ASP A 21 -12.89 11.53 14.29
N GLU A 22 -13.51 12.71 14.19
CA GLU A 22 -14.66 12.98 13.31
C GLU A 22 -14.39 12.68 11.81
N ARG A 23 -13.14 12.69 11.36
CA ARG A 23 -12.79 12.37 9.97
C ARG A 23 -13.14 10.92 9.62
N HIS A 24 -13.00 10.02 10.59
CA HIS A 24 -13.27 8.59 10.41
C HIS A 24 -14.75 8.30 10.18
N LYS A 25 -15.66 9.13 10.72
CA LYS A 25 -17.09 8.98 10.51
C LYS A 25 -17.48 9.03 9.03
N ALA A 26 -16.75 9.81 8.23
CA ALA A 26 -17.05 9.97 6.80
C ALA A 26 -16.65 8.75 5.96
N ILE A 27 -15.75 7.89 6.45
CA ILE A 27 -15.19 6.77 5.71
C ILE A 27 -15.61 5.40 6.26
N LEU A 28 -16.10 5.34 7.48
CA LEU A 28 -16.48 4.09 8.13
C LEU A 28 -17.98 3.80 7.95
N PRO A 29 -18.35 2.54 7.74
CA PRO A 29 -19.74 2.14 7.78
C PRO A 29 -20.32 2.28 9.19
N ASP A 30 -21.63 2.53 9.29
CA ASP A 30 -22.32 2.81 10.56
C ASP A 30 -22.07 1.73 11.64
N TYR A 31 -21.99 0.47 11.24
CA TYR A 31 -21.78 -0.63 12.19
C TYR A 31 -20.35 -0.66 12.77
N VAL A 32 -19.38 -0.05 12.10
CA VAL A 32 -18.00 0.12 12.61
C VAL A 32 -17.92 1.41 13.44
N TRP A 33 -18.48 2.49 12.92
CA TRP A 33 -18.53 3.76 13.66
C TRP A 33 -19.30 3.65 14.98
N GLY A 34 -20.50 3.07 14.96
CA GLY A 34 -21.37 2.91 16.13
C GLY A 34 -21.67 4.23 16.81
N ASP A 35 -21.31 4.33 18.08
CA ASP A 35 -21.46 5.54 18.91
C ASP A 35 -20.30 6.53 18.79
N GLY A 36 -19.25 6.17 18.05
CA GLY A 36 -18.05 7.00 17.87
C GLY A 36 -17.05 6.94 19.02
N ASP A 37 -17.29 6.07 20.03
CA ASP A 37 -16.26 5.82 21.05
C ASP A 37 -14.99 5.26 20.41
N PRO A 38 -13.82 5.94 20.55
CA PRO A 38 -12.60 5.54 19.84
C PRO A 38 -12.17 4.09 20.08
N ALA A 39 -12.23 3.61 21.30
CA ALA A 39 -11.87 2.23 21.60
C ALA A 39 -12.83 1.23 20.94
N GLY A 40 -14.13 1.50 21.02
CA GLY A 40 -15.15 0.68 20.37
C GLY A 40 -15.05 0.68 18.85
N VAL A 41 -14.68 1.81 18.22
CA VAL A 41 -14.42 1.88 16.78
C VAL A 41 -13.22 1.00 16.41
N ASN A 42 -12.10 1.12 17.12
CA ASN A 42 -10.91 0.28 16.87
C ASN A 42 -11.23 -1.23 17.00
N GLU A 43 -12.00 -1.63 18.02
CA GLU A 43 -12.39 -3.03 18.23
C GLU A 43 -13.30 -3.54 17.12
N ARG A 44 -14.31 -2.77 16.72
CA ARG A 44 -15.23 -3.13 15.63
C ARG A 44 -14.51 -3.21 14.29
N ALA A 45 -13.55 -2.30 14.01
CA ALA A 45 -12.70 -2.35 12.83
C ALA A 45 -11.86 -3.64 12.79
N ALA A 46 -11.23 -4.01 13.92
CA ALA A 46 -10.45 -5.24 14.01
C ALA A 46 -11.32 -6.49 13.77
N GLU A 47 -12.56 -6.53 14.30
CA GLU A 47 -13.46 -7.66 14.05
C GLU A 47 -13.94 -7.71 12.60
N ASP A 48 -14.15 -6.56 11.95
CA ASP A 48 -14.49 -6.51 10.53
C ASP A 48 -13.36 -7.08 9.65
N LEU A 49 -12.09 -6.77 9.96
CA LEU A 49 -10.92 -7.35 9.28
C LEU A 49 -10.88 -8.88 9.43
N LYS A 50 -11.14 -9.40 10.62
CA LYS A 50 -11.23 -10.86 10.85
C LYS A 50 -12.37 -11.48 10.02
N ASN A 51 -13.53 -10.81 9.95
CA ASN A 51 -14.65 -11.25 9.14
C ASN A 51 -14.31 -11.21 7.64
N THR A 52 -13.57 -10.20 7.20
CA THR A 52 -13.08 -10.09 5.83
C THR A 52 -12.17 -11.27 5.46
N ALA A 53 -11.27 -11.69 6.35
CA ALA A 53 -10.45 -12.89 6.13
C ALA A 53 -11.30 -14.17 5.97
N ARG A 54 -12.32 -14.33 6.82
CA ARG A 54 -13.28 -15.46 6.73
C ARG A 54 -14.07 -15.44 5.40
N VAL A 55 -14.48 -14.26 4.96
CA VAL A 55 -15.17 -14.04 3.68
C VAL A 55 -14.22 -14.31 2.51
N ALA A 56 -12.98 -13.81 2.56
CA ALA A 56 -11.96 -14.06 1.54
C ALA A 56 -11.75 -15.57 1.33
N LYS A 57 -11.63 -16.33 2.42
CA LYS A 57 -11.56 -17.82 2.36
C LYS A 57 -12.75 -18.43 1.64
N LYS A 58 -13.98 -17.98 1.93
CA LYS A 58 -15.21 -18.51 1.29
C LYS A 58 -15.26 -18.20 -0.21
N PHE A 59 -14.74 -17.04 -0.62
CA PHE A 59 -14.66 -16.64 -2.04
C PHE A 59 -13.44 -17.21 -2.76
N GLY A 60 -12.53 -17.90 -2.07
CA GLY A 60 -11.29 -18.41 -2.63
C GLY A 60 -10.24 -17.32 -2.90
N VAL A 61 -10.43 -16.12 -2.36
CA VAL A 61 -9.48 -15.01 -2.45
C VAL A 61 -8.34 -15.23 -1.46
N LYS A 62 -7.11 -15.09 -1.92
CA LYS A 62 -5.90 -15.40 -1.14
C LYS A 62 -5.24 -14.20 -0.48
N VAL A 63 -5.58 -12.99 -0.92
CA VAL A 63 -4.97 -11.76 -0.40
C VAL A 63 -6.06 -10.72 -0.17
N VAL A 64 -6.02 -10.11 1.00
CA VAL A 64 -6.78 -8.90 1.35
C VAL A 64 -5.78 -7.77 1.46
N ASN A 65 -5.98 -6.69 0.71
CA ASN A 65 -5.16 -5.49 0.80
C ASN A 65 -5.90 -4.37 1.53
N GLY A 66 -5.14 -3.50 2.19
CA GLY A 66 -5.74 -2.43 2.97
C GLY A 66 -4.75 -1.64 3.78
N PHE A 67 -5.28 -0.79 4.63
CA PHE A 67 -4.54 0.01 5.59
C PHE A 67 -4.52 -0.63 6.98
N THR A 68 -3.61 -0.17 7.82
CA THR A 68 -3.47 -0.61 9.21
C THR A 68 -3.83 0.48 10.21
N GLY A 69 -3.80 1.71 9.77
CA GLY A 69 -3.72 2.89 10.61
C GLY A 69 -2.39 3.00 11.34
N SER A 70 -2.21 4.13 12.04
CA SER A 70 -1.00 4.40 12.83
C SER A 70 -1.27 5.42 13.93
N ALA A 71 -1.03 5.05 15.18
CA ALA A 71 -1.10 5.98 16.29
C ALA A 71 0.07 6.98 16.32
N ILE A 72 1.16 6.66 15.62
CA ILE A 72 2.40 7.46 15.62
C ILE A 72 2.62 8.27 14.35
N TRP A 73 1.83 8.07 13.30
CA TRP A 73 1.92 8.93 12.11
C TRP A 73 1.77 10.44 12.44
N PRO A 74 0.84 10.88 13.32
CA PRO A 74 0.72 12.29 13.69
C PRO A 74 1.94 12.85 14.42
N LEU A 75 2.84 11.99 14.88
CA LEU A 75 4.09 12.37 15.55
C LEU A 75 5.25 12.59 14.57
N LEU A 76 5.06 12.28 13.29
CA LEU A 76 6.06 12.56 12.26
C LEU A 76 6.31 14.07 12.18
N TYR A 77 7.60 14.47 12.29
CA TYR A 77 7.98 15.88 12.27
C TYR A 77 7.27 16.72 13.35
N SER A 78 7.21 16.21 14.57
CA SER A 78 6.56 16.87 15.71
C SER A 78 7.53 17.78 16.48
N PHE A 79 7.00 18.87 17.01
CA PHE A 79 7.64 19.68 18.03
C PHE A 79 6.63 19.93 19.17
N PRO A 80 6.94 19.65 20.46
CA PRO A 80 8.23 19.18 21.00
C PRO A 80 8.73 17.85 20.42
N PRO A 81 10.06 17.56 20.51
CA PRO A 81 10.62 16.32 20.00
C PRO A 81 9.95 15.10 20.62
N VAL A 82 9.69 14.09 19.80
CA VAL A 82 9.07 12.85 20.22
C VAL A 82 10.12 11.95 20.90
N PRO A 83 9.92 11.50 22.15
CA PRO A 83 10.76 10.48 22.76
C PRO A 83 10.67 9.16 22.01
N GLN A 84 11.80 8.42 21.89
CA GLN A 84 11.83 7.12 21.23
C GLN A 84 10.81 6.14 21.82
N SER A 85 10.59 6.19 23.14
CA SER A 85 9.59 5.34 23.81
C SER A 85 8.17 5.47 23.24
N MET A 86 7.77 6.68 22.79
CA MET A 86 6.45 6.86 22.16
C MET A 86 6.37 6.17 20.79
N ILE A 87 7.47 6.14 20.05
CA ILE A 87 7.54 5.42 18.78
C ILE A 87 7.49 3.90 19.05
N ASP A 88 8.28 3.42 20.00
CA ASP A 88 8.30 2.00 20.39
C ASP A 88 6.91 1.53 20.88
N ASP A 89 6.24 2.35 21.70
CA ASP A 89 4.87 2.10 22.14
C ASP A 89 3.87 2.04 20.96
N GLY A 90 4.07 2.86 19.92
CA GLY A 90 3.25 2.84 18.73
C GLY A 90 3.38 1.54 17.93
N PHE A 91 4.61 1.05 17.72
CA PHE A 91 4.84 -0.25 17.09
C PHE A 91 4.35 -1.42 17.94
N LYS A 92 4.49 -1.31 19.28
CA LYS A 92 3.91 -2.29 20.19
C LYS A 92 2.38 -2.31 20.09
N GLN A 93 1.72 -1.16 20.11
CA GLN A 93 0.26 -1.07 19.96
C GLN A 93 -0.18 -1.67 18.61
N PHE A 94 0.54 -1.37 17.52
CA PHE A 94 0.29 -1.97 16.21
C PHE A 94 0.35 -3.50 16.31
N ALA A 95 1.40 -4.06 16.91
CA ALA A 95 1.54 -5.50 17.07
C ALA A 95 0.43 -6.12 17.96
N ASP A 96 0.10 -5.48 19.07
CA ASP A 96 -0.93 -5.94 19.99
C ASP A 96 -2.32 -6.02 19.31
N ARG A 97 -2.62 -5.08 18.39
CA ARG A 97 -3.91 -5.04 17.67
C ARG A 97 -3.93 -5.94 16.44
N TRP A 98 -2.82 -6.00 15.70
CA TRP A 98 -2.77 -6.75 14.44
C TRP A 98 -2.48 -8.23 14.60
N ASN A 99 -1.74 -8.68 15.62
CA ASN A 99 -1.50 -10.10 15.82
C ASN A 99 -2.79 -10.93 15.94
N PRO A 100 -3.81 -10.54 16.74
CA PRO A 100 -5.06 -11.28 16.80
C PRO A 100 -5.89 -11.26 15.50
N ILE A 101 -5.69 -10.26 14.65
CA ILE A 101 -6.30 -10.21 13.31
C ILE A 101 -5.57 -11.22 12.41
N LEU A 102 -4.25 -11.18 12.40
CA LEU A 102 -3.40 -12.05 11.57
C LEU A 102 -3.52 -13.54 11.97
N ASP A 103 -3.85 -13.85 13.23
CA ASP A 103 -4.17 -15.24 13.62
C ASP A 103 -5.35 -15.77 12.81
N VAL A 104 -6.41 -14.97 12.62
CA VAL A 104 -7.55 -15.35 11.79
C VAL A 104 -7.19 -15.41 10.31
N PHE A 105 -6.31 -14.55 9.82
CA PHE A 105 -5.79 -14.63 8.45
C PHE A 105 -5.04 -15.94 8.23
N ASP A 106 -4.17 -16.35 9.16
CA ASP A 106 -3.45 -17.63 9.12
C ASP A 106 -4.41 -18.83 9.13
N GLU A 107 -5.39 -18.84 10.03
CA GLU A 107 -6.44 -19.88 10.08
C GLU A 107 -7.26 -19.99 8.79
N CYS A 108 -7.43 -18.85 8.11
CA CYS A 108 -8.13 -18.79 6.84
C CYS A 108 -7.26 -19.17 5.63
N GLY A 109 -5.93 -19.19 5.78
CA GLY A 109 -4.98 -19.35 4.67
C GLY A 109 -5.04 -18.15 3.71
N VAL A 110 -5.25 -16.94 4.25
CA VAL A 110 -5.34 -15.66 3.54
C VAL A 110 -4.21 -14.77 4.04
N LYS A 111 -3.62 -13.97 3.15
CA LYS A 111 -2.58 -13.01 3.50
C LYS A 111 -3.16 -11.60 3.54
N PHE A 112 -2.66 -10.79 4.45
CA PHE A 112 -2.91 -9.35 4.48
C PHE A 112 -1.76 -8.61 3.79
N ALA A 113 -2.09 -7.68 2.91
CA ALA A 113 -1.15 -6.85 2.19
C ALA A 113 -1.37 -5.37 2.56
N LEU A 114 -0.52 -4.83 3.43
CA LEU A 114 -0.54 -3.41 3.78
C LEU A 114 -0.12 -2.59 2.57
N GLU A 115 -0.92 -1.62 2.17
CA GLU A 115 -0.46 -0.58 1.27
C GLU A 115 0.48 0.37 2.00
N VAL A 116 1.74 0.42 1.53
CA VAL A 116 2.77 1.28 2.10
C VAL A 116 2.46 2.72 1.71
N HIS A 117 1.97 3.48 2.68
CA HIS A 117 1.32 4.75 2.43
C HIS A 117 1.61 5.73 3.59
N PRO A 118 1.93 7.01 3.32
CA PRO A 118 1.89 8.06 4.33
C PRO A 118 0.53 8.09 5.01
N THR A 119 0.52 8.05 6.31
CA THR A 119 -0.53 7.88 7.32
C THR A 119 -0.53 6.50 7.98
N GLU A 120 0.09 5.50 7.35
CA GLU A 120 0.18 4.15 7.87
C GLU A 120 1.39 3.97 8.80
N ILE A 121 1.42 2.80 9.46
CA ILE A 121 2.58 2.40 10.28
C ILE A 121 3.83 2.20 9.43
N ALA A 122 3.66 1.83 8.15
CA ALA A 122 4.72 1.70 7.17
C ALA A 122 4.47 2.63 5.98
N PHE A 123 5.38 3.54 5.71
CA PHE A 123 5.29 4.55 4.66
C PHE A 123 6.57 4.67 3.82
N ASP A 124 7.64 3.98 4.22
CA ASP A 124 8.91 3.83 3.51
C ASP A 124 9.56 2.47 3.81
N ILE A 125 10.77 2.24 3.33
CA ILE A 125 11.48 0.97 3.52
C ILE A 125 11.78 0.68 5.00
N TYR A 126 12.25 1.67 5.75
CA TYR A 126 12.62 1.46 7.15
C TYR A 126 11.40 1.25 8.04
N SER A 127 10.36 2.03 7.88
CA SER A 127 9.11 1.83 8.64
C SER A 127 8.43 0.50 8.29
N ALA A 128 8.55 0.05 7.03
CA ALA A 128 8.09 -1.28 6.62
C ALA A 128 8.89 -2.42 7.25
N GLN A 129 10.20 -2.26 7.41
CA GLN A 129 11.04 -3.20 8.17
C GLN A 129 10.61 -3.26 9.64
N MET A 130 10.46 -2.10 10.29
CA MET A 130 10.03 -2.02 11.69
C MET A 130 8.63 -2.63 11.91
N ALA A 131 7.69 -2.42 10.98
CA ALA A 131 6.36 -3.03 11.05
C ALA A 131 6.43 -4.57 10.97
N ARG A 132 7.26 -5.11 10.07
CA ARG A 132 7.50 -6.56 9.98
C ARG A 132 8.15 -7.12 11.24
N GLU A 133 9.14 -6.43 11.78
CA GLU A 133 9.82 -6.82 13.03
C GLU A 133 8.83 -6.85 14.20
N ALA A 134 8.00 -5.82 14.35
CA ALA A 134 6.98 -5.74 15.39
C ALA A 134 6.00 -6.93 15.36
N LEU A 135 5.70 -7.44 14.15
CA LEU A 135 4.83 -8.61 13.94
C LEU A 135 5.59 -9.95 13.96
N GLY A 136 6.88 -9.97 14.31
CA GLY A 136 7.69 -11.19 14.33
C GLY A 136 7.86 -11.84 12.94
N HIS A 137 7.89 -11.04 11.89
CA HIS A 137 8.06 -11.45 10.49
C HIS A 137 7.01 -12.46 9.97
N ARG A 138 5.79 -12.44 10.52
CA ARG A 138 4.70 -13.36 10.14
C ARG A 138 4.48 -13.36 8.62
N GLU A 139 4.30 -14.54 8.05
CA GLU A 139 4.03 -14.69 6.61
C GLU A 139 2.63 -14.21 6.20
N ALA A 140 1.68 -14.15 7.13
CA ALA A 140 0.36 -13.59 6.85
C ALA A 140 0.40 -12.11 6.53
N PHE A 141 1.48 -11.39 6.90
CA PHE A 141 1.65 -9.95 6.66
C PHE A 141 2.69 -9.69 5.57
N GLY A 142 2.32 -8.91 4.59
CA GLY A 142 3.16 -8.41 3.52
C GLY A 142 2.64 -7.09 2.99
N PHE A 143 3.00 -6.77 1.75
CA PHE A 143 2.75 -5.44 1.19
C PHE A 143 1.92 -5.49 -0.09
N ASN A 144 0.99 -4.55 -0.18
CA ASN A 144 0.44 -4.04 -1.41
C ASN A 144 1.38 -2.92 -1.86
N PHE A 145 2.16 -3.19 -2.88
CA PHE A 145 3.14 -2.25 -3.41
C PHE A 145 2.44 -1.20 -4.27
N ASP A 146 2.55 0.05 -3.87
CA ASP A 146 2.13 1.22 -4.65
C ASP A 146 3.31 2.18 -4.81
N PRO A 147 3.87 2.30 -6.03
CA PRO A 147 5.04 3.13 -6.26
C PRO A 147 4.76 4.63 -6.13
N SER A 148 3.49 5.05 -6.30
CA SER A 148 3.14 6.47 -6.28
C SER A 148 3.38 7.10 -4.92
N HIS A 149 3.13 6.35 -3.84
CA HIS A 149 3.35 6.82 -2.48
C HIS A 149 4.82 6.88 -2.07
N LEU A 150 5.68 6.17 -2.75
CA LEU A 150 7.12 6.18 -2.53
C LEU A 150 7.81 7.29 -3.33
N ILE A 151 7.46 7.43 -4.62
CA ILE A 151 8.20 8.29 -5.55
C ILE A 151 8.17 9.77 -5.18
N TRP A 152 7.06 10.29 -4.66
CA TRP A 152 7.00 11.70 -4.28
C TRP A 152 7.79 12.01 -2.98
N GLN A 153 8.05 10.99 -2.15
CA GLN A 153 8.90 11.07 -0.96
C GLN A 153 10.40 10.92 -1.26
N ASP A 154 10.78 10.69 -2.52
CA ASP A 154 12.14 10.31 -2.94
C ASP A 154 12.61 8.95 -2.39
N VAL A 155 11.67 8.04 -2.08
CA VAL A 155 11.95 6.63 -1.80
C VAL A 155 11.95 5.87 -3.12
N ASP A 156 13.00 5.08 -3.37
CA ASP A 156 13.12 4.28 -4.60
C ASP A 156 12.15 3.08 -4.57
N PRO A 157 11.12 3.04 -5.44
CA PRO A 157 10.19 1.91 -5.49
C PRO A 157 10.84 0.59 -5.87
N VAL A 158 11.90 0.61 -6.68
CA VAL A 158 12.63 -0.60 -7.08
C VAL A 158 13.40 -1.18 -5.91
N GLU A 159 14.01 -0.32 -5.08
CA GLU A 159 14.69 -0.75 -3.86
C GLU A 159 13.71 -1.33 -2.84
N PHE A 160 12.47 -0.82 -2.78
CA PHE A 160 11.43 -1.42 -1.95
C PHE A 160 11.15 -2.88 -2.37
N ILE A 161 10.98 -3.14 -3.67
CA ILE A 161 10.76 -4.51 -4.19
C ILE A 161 11.95 -5.41 -3.88
N ARG A 162 13.19 -4.92 -4.05
CA ARG A 162 14.43 -5.67 -3.76
C ARG A 162 14.60 -5.98 -2.28
N THR A 163 14.16 -5.07 -1.40
CA THR A 163 14.22 -5.25 0.05
C THR A 163 13.21 -6.29 0.55
N PHE A 164 12.06 -6.39 -0.11
CA PHE A 164 10.97 -7.27 0.32
C PHE A 164 10.53 -8.28 -0.75
N PRO A 165 11.45 -9.06 -1.36
CA PRO A 165 11.15 -9.90 -2.52
C PRO A 165 10.11 -10.99 -2.25
N ASP A 166 9.99 -11.41 -0.99
CA ASP A 166 9.07 -12.45 -0.53
C ASP A 166 7.77 -11.92 0.10
N ARG A 167 7.58 -10.61 0.10
CA ARG A 167 6.47 -9.93 0.78
C ARG A 167 5.60 -9.05 -0.11
N ILE A 168 5.88 -8.97 -1.40
CA ILE A 168 5.01 -8.27 -2.35
C ILE A 168 3.83 -9.18 -2.70
N TYR A 169 2.68 -8.96 -2.05
CA TYR A 169 1.49 -9.80 -2.22
C TYR A 169 0.50 -9.21 -3.21
N HIS A 170 0.57 -7.91 -3.42
CA HIS A 170 -0.23 -7.20 -4.41
C HIS A 170 0.55 -6.02 -4.97
N VAL A 171 0.15 -5.55 -6.16
CA VAL A 171 0.77 -4.41 -6.85
C VAL A 171 -0.31 -3.48 -7.38
N HIS A 172 -0.24 -2.22 -6.99
CA HIS A 172 -0.96 -1.12 -7.62
C HIS A 172 -0.12 -0.50 -8.73
N VAL A 173 -0.75 -0.21 -9.84
CA VAL A 173 -0.21 0.60 -10.93
C VAL A 173 -0.81 1.99 -10.80
N LYS A 174 -0.11 2.84 -10.09
CA LYS A 174 -0.49 4.23 -9.76
C LYS A 174 0.72 5.12 -9.93
N ASP A 175 0.52 6.35 -10.36
CA ASP A 175 1.61 7.26 -10.67
C ASP A 175 1.44 8.58 -9.92
N ALA A 176 2.54 9.28 -9.70
CA ALA A 176 2.57 10.59 -9.10
C ALA A 176 3.69 11.44 -9.69
N ALA A 177 3.50 12.76 -9.71
CA ALA A 177 4.50 13.70 -10.17
C ALA A 177 4.77 14.77 -9.13
N LYS A 178 6.04 15.02 -8.82
CA LYS A 178 6.46 16.22 -8.10
C LYS A 178 6.36 17.43 -9.03
N GLN A 179 5.78 18.51 -8.52
CA GLN A 179 5.57 19.75 -9.28
C GLN A 179 6.03 20.97 -8.45
N LEU A 180 7.23 20.85 -7.87
CA LEU A 180 7.81 21.87 -7.01
C LEU A 180 8.04 23.17 -7.80
N ASN A 181 7.54 24.27 -7.27
CA ASN A 181 7.59 25.60 -7.89
C ASN A 181 8.38 26.62 -7.06
N GLY A 182 9.11 26.14 -6.04
CA GLY A 182 9.88 27.00 -5.13
C GLY A 182 9.04 27.73 -4.07
N LYS A 183 7.73 27.52 -4.01
CA LYS A 183 6.81 28.17 -3.05
C LYS A 183 6.20 27.18 -2.07
N SER A 184 5.87 25.97 -2.50
CA SER A 184 5.45 24.87 -1.63
C SER A 184 6.42 23.70 -1.76
N GLY A 185 6.62 22.96 -0.64
CA GLY A 185 7.39 21.73 -0.63
C GLY A 185 6.51 20.50 -0.81
N ILE A 186 7.09 19.31 -0.63
CA ILE A 186 6.38 18.02 -0.70
C ILE A 186 5.29 17.86 0.38
N LEU A 187 5.31 18.66 1.46
CA LEU A 187 4.27 18.71 2.48
C LEU A 187 2.99 19.41 2.00
N CYS A 188 3.01 20.02 0.83
CA CYS A 188 1.85 20.55 0.07
C CYS A 188 1.04 21.65 0.77
N SER A 189 1.49 22.23 1.89
CA SER A 189 0.91 23.40 2.57
C SER A 189 -0.61 23.30 2.85
N HIS A 190 -1.14 22.11 3.14
CA HIS A 190 -2.57 21.82 3.30
C HIS A 190 -3.43 22.13 2.06
N ILE A 191 -2.81 22.17 0.87
CA ILE A 191 -3.49 22.40 -0.40
C ILE A 191 -4.07 21.08 -0.91
N ASN A 192 -5.31 21.08 -1.39
CA ASN A 192 -6.00 19.89 -1.89
C ASN A 192 -5.40 19.36 -3.19
N PHE A 193 -5.63 18.08 -3.47
CA PHE A 193 -5.28 17.46 -4.75
C PHE A 193 -5.95 18.19 -5.93
N GLY A 194 -5.27 18.24 -7.07
CA GLY A 194 -5.71 18.95 -8.26
C GLY A 194 -5.35 20.44 -8.31
N ASP A 195 -4.89 21.04 -7.21
CA ASP A 195 -4.44 22.44 -7.20
C ASP A 195 -2.97 22.55 -7.68
N PRO A 196 -2.66 23.35 -8.70
CA PRO A 196 -1.33 23.45 -9.27
C PRO A 196 -0.26 24.05 -8.31
N ARG A 197 -0.68 24.59 -7.16
CA ARG A 197 0.23 25.09 -6.12
C ARG A 197 0.74 23.96 -5.22
N ARG A 198 0.17 22.79 -5.29
CA ARG A 198 0.57 21.60 -4.53
C ARG A 198 1.96 21.13 -4.98
N GLY A 199 2.80 20.64 -4.05
CA GLY A 199 4.18 20.23 -4.36
C GLY A 199 4.30 18.94 -5.15
N TRP A 200 3.26 18.09 -5.11
CA TRP A 200 3.11 16.87 -5.90
C TRP A 200 1.63 16.55 -6.06
N ASP A 201 1.31 15.73 -7.04
CA ASP A 201 -0.05 15.26 -7.29
C ASP A 201 -0.03 13.89 -7.98
N PHE A 202 -1.14 13.16 -7.91
CA PHE A 202 -1.30 11.94 -8.67
C PHE A 202 -1.42 12.22 -10.18
N ARG A 203 -1.01 11.24 -10.96
CA ARG A 203 -1.09 11.26 -12.43
C ARG A 203 -1.58 9.91 -12.93
N SER A 204 -2.25 9.92 -14.06
CA SER A 204 -2.53 8.70 -14.81
C SER A 204 -1.23 7.92 -15.04
N PRO A 205 -1.21 6.58 -14.84
CA PRO A 205 -0.01 5.75 -15.03
C PRO A 205 0.73 6.02 -16.33
N GLY A 206 2.05 6.27 -16.22
CA GLY A 206 2.92 6.64 -17.33
C GLY A 206 3.01 8.14 -17.61
N ARG A 207 2.32 8.98 -16.84
CA ARG A 207 2.34 10.44 -16.97
C ARG A 207 3.00 11.14 -15.78
N GLY A 208 3.43 10.39 -14.78
CA GLY A 208 4.15 10.88 -13.61
C GLY A 208 5.65 10.61 -13.67
N HIS A 209 6.21 10.32 -12.53
CA HIS A 209 7.65 10.10 -12.36
C HIS A 209 8.01 8.65 -12.03
N VAL A 210 7.03 7.75 -11.94
CA VAL A 210 7.28 6.33 -11.68
C VAL A 210 7.95 5.67 -12.87
N ASN A 211 9.10 5.02 -12.63
CA ASN A 211 9.78 4.22 -13.66
C ASN A 211 9.21 2.81 -13.69
N PHE A 212 8.11 2.64 -14.38
CA PHE A 212 7.41 1.35 -14.46
C PHE A 212 8.21 0.27 -15.19
N GLU A 213 9.13 0.64 -16.07
CA GLU A 213 9.99 -0.36 -16.73
C GLU A 213 10.89 -1.06 -15.70
N GLU A 214 11.59 -0.29 -14.87
CA GLU A 214 12.46 -0.85 -13.83
C GLU A 214 11.66 -1.60 -12.76
N ILE A 215 10.45 -1.13 -12.44
CA ILE A 215 9.54 -1.85 -11.53
C ILE A 215 9.16 -3.22 -12.13
N THR A 216 8.80 -3.27 -13.41
CA THR A 216 8.46 -4.53 -14.08
C THR A 216 9.64 -5.50 -14.08
N ARG A 217 10.87 -5.00 -14.34
CA ARG A 217 12.08 -5.80 -14.25
C ARG A 217 12.32 -6.35 -12.84
N ALA A 218 12.12 -5.52 -11.81
CA ALA A 218 12.26 -5.93 -10.42
C ALA A 218 11.20 -6.96 -10.01
N LEU A 219 9.94 -6.77 -10.40
CA LEU A 219 8.85 -7.73 -10.15
C LEU A 219 9.13 -9.08 -10.84
N ASN A 220 9.63 -9.06 -12.08
CA ASN A 220 10.05 -10.25 -12.79
C ASN A 220 11.22 -10.96 -12.08
N ALA A 221 12.19 -10.20 -11.58
CA ALA A 221 13.35 -10.76 -10.89
C ALA A 221 12.99 -11.48 -9.58
N ILE A 222 11.96 -11.02 -8.87
CA ILE A 222 11.46 -11.68 -7.66
C ILE A 222 10.41 -12.78 -7.96
N GLY A 223 10.07 -13.01 -9.23
CA GLY A 223 9.07 -14.01 -9.64
C GLY A 223 7.64 -13.63 -9.26
N TYR A 224 7.30 -12.34 -9.20
CA TYR A 224 5.93 -11.92 -8.92
C TYR A 224 4.96 -12.34 -10.03
N ASN A 225 3.94 -13.11 -9.66
CA ASN A 225 2.92 -13.63 -10.58
C ASN A 225 1.49 -13.17 -10.22
N GLY A 226 1.38 -12.18 -9.33
CA GLY A 226 0.09 -11.61 -8.94
C GLY A 226 -0.46 -10.63 -9.98
N PRO A 227 -1.70 -10.15 -9.80
CA PRO A 227 -2.29 -9.15 -10.67
C PRO A 227 -1.61 -7.79 -10.52
N LEU A 228 -1.64 -7.01 -11.60
CA LEU A 228 -1.33 -5.59 -11.61
C LEU A 228 -2.66 -4.83 -11.59
N SER A 229 -3.01 -4.22 -10.48
CA SER A 229 -4.26 -3.49 -10.32
C SER A 229 -4.04 -2.01 -10.58
N ILE A 230 -4.74 -1.47 -11.57
CA ILE A 230 -4.70 -0.04 -11.83
C ILE A 230 -5.50 0.67 -10.74
N GLU A 231 -4.83 1.50 -9.96
CA GLU A 231 -5.45 2.48 -9.09
C GLU A 231 -5.30 3.86 -9.71
N TRP A 232 -6.38 4.33 -10.33
CA TRP A 232 -6.31 5.53 -11.14
C TRP A 232 -6.78 6.76 -10.36
N GLU A 233 -5.89 7.74 -10.20
CA GLU A 233 -6.18 9.05 -9.66
C GLU A 233 -5.43 10.11 -10.47
N ASP A 234 -6.17 11.05 -11.07
CA ASP A 234 -5.63 12.24 -11.74
C ASP A 234 -6.73 13.29 -11.80
N CYS A 235 -6.63 14.32 -10.97
CA CYS A 235 -7.62 15.40 -10.93
C CYS A 235 -7.62 16.27 -12.19
N GLY A 236 -6.59 16.19 -13.03
CA GLY A 236 -6.45 16.97 -14.26
C GLY A 236 -6.92 16.26 -15.53
N MET A 237 -7.46 15.04 -15.42
CA MET A 237 -7.84 14.21 -16.56
C MET A 237 -9.24 13.62 -16.40
N ASP A 238 -9.96 13.44 -17.53
CA ASP A 238 -11.20 12.68 -17.55
C ASP A 238 -10.94 11.23 -17.14
N ARG A 239 -11.72 10.74 -16.17
CA ARG A 239 -11.50 9.43 -15.55
C ARG A 239 -11.72 8.25 -16.51
N GLU A 240 -12.68 8.36 -17.46
CA GLU A 240 -12.94 7.26 -18.38
C GLU A 240 -11.85 7.17 -19.44
N PHE A 241 -11.35 8.32 -19.91
CA PHE A 241 -10.20 8.40 -20.79
C PHE A 241 -8.96 7.84 -20.08
N GLY A 242 -8.64 8.34 -18.89
CA GLY A 242 -7.45 7.96 -18.14
C GLY A 242 -7.43 6.49 -17.73
N ALA A 243 -8.57 5.94 -17.31
CA ALA A 243 -8.67 4.51 -16.97
C ALA A 243 -8.41 3.60 -18.18
N ARG A 244 -8.90 3.96 -19.37
CA ARG A 244 -8.60 3.21 -20.61
C ARG A 244 -7.13 3.31 -20.99
N GLU A 245 -6.57 4.51 -20.98
CA GLU A 245 -5.16 4.76 -21.26
C GLU A 245 -4.25 3.98 -20.29
N ALA A 246 -4.56 4.00 -18.98
CA ALA A 246 -3.82 3.27 -17.98
C ALA A 246 -3.86 1.75 -18.21
N CYS A 247 -4.99 1.20 -18.66
CA CYS A 247 -5.09 -0.21 -19.04
C CYS A 247 -4.20 -0.55 -20.23
N GLU A 248 -4.18 0.29 -21.26
CA GLU A 248 -3.34 0.10 -22.43
C GLU A 248 -1.85 0.22 -22.08
N PHE A 249 -1.50 1.22 -21.29
CA PHE A 249 -0.14 1.42 -20.77
C PHE A 249 0.33 0.20 -19.98
N THR A 250 -0.47 -0.26 -19.01
CA THR A 250 -0.12 -1.41 -18.16
C THR A 250 0.08 -2.67 -18.99
N ARG A 251 -0.75 -2.94 -20.00
CA ARG A 251 -0.59 -4.09 -20.89
C ARG A 251 0.71 -4.04 -21.68
N LYS A 252 1.11 -2.87 -22.16
CA LYS A 252 2.37 -2.70 -22.90
C LYS A 252 3.59 -2.86 -22.02
N MET A 253 3.48 -2.42 -20.77
CA MET A 253 4.56 -2.44 -19.82
C MET A 253 4.76 -3.82 -19.18
N ASN A 254 3.72 -4.64 -19.09
CA ASN A 254 3.74 -5.97 -18.48
C ASN A 254 4.40 -7.00 -19.42
N PHE A 255 5.71 -6.90 -19.58
CA PHE A 255 6.52 -7.85 -20.35
C PHE A 255 7.09 -8.95 -19.44
N SER A 256 7.25 -10.15 -20.00
CA SER A 256 7.93 -11.26 -19.33
C SER A 256 9.45 -11.20 -19.61
N PRO A 257 10.30 -11.74 -18.72
CA PRO A 257 11.70 -11.94 -19.06
C PRO A 257 11.85 -12.92 -20.21
N SER A 258 13.01 -12.88 -20.90
CA SER A 258 13.35 -13.89 -21.89
C SER A 258 13.53 -15.25 -21.19
N ASP A 259 12.99 -16.30 -21.78
CA ASP A 259 13.22 -17.70 -21.42
C ASP A 259 14.44 -18.30 -22.13
N VAL A 260 15.06 -17.55 -23.06
CA VAL A 260 16.24 -17.95 -23.82
C VAL A 260 17.42 -17.07 -23.42
N GLN A 261 18.53 -17.68 -23.05
CA GLN A 261 19.78 -16.97 -22.81
C GLN A 261 20.34 -16.43 -24.14
N PHE A 262 20.98 -15.24 -24.09
CA PHE A 262 21.49 -14.56 -25.29
C PHE A 262 22.45 -15.44 -26.11
N ASP A 263 23.23 -16.25 -25.44
CA ASP A 263 24.26 -17.13 -26.01
C ASP A 263 23.88 -18.62 -26.01
N ALA A 264 22.60 -18.95 -25.78
CA ALA A 264 22.11 -20.34 -25.79
C ALA A 264 22.43 -21.08 -27.11
N ALA A 265 22.55 -20.34 -28.23
CA ALA A 265 22.97 -20.91 -29.52
C ALA A 265 24.44 -21.40 -29.55
N PHE A 266 25.24 -21.01 -28.57
CA PHE A 266 26.64 -21.46 -28.42
C PHE A 266 26.79 -22.64 -27.47
N ASP A 267 25.78 -22.97 -26.65
CA ASP A 267 25.79 -24.07 -25.71
C ASP A 267 25.48 -25.44 -26.34
N GLU A 268 24.96 -25.46 -27.59
CA GLU A 268 24.63 -26.70 -28.34
C GLU A 268 25.83 -27.32 -29.04
N SER A 269 27.04 -26.90 -28.77
CA SER A 269 28.25 -27.40 -29.47
C SER A 269 29.25 -28.06 -28.48
N VAL A 270 28.77 -29.04 -27.70
CA VAL A 270 29.69 -30.01 -27.05
C VAL A 270 29.06 -31.41 -27.11
#